data_ec2ea079cb45af630e949c5fd4f92eaa
#
_entry.id   ec2ea079cb45af630e949c5fd4f92eaa
#
_cell.length_a   1.000
_cell.length_b   1.000
_cell.length_c   1.000
_cell.angle_alpha   90.00
_cell.angle_beta   90.00
_cell.angle_gamma   90.00
#
_symmetry.space_group_name_H-M   'P 1'
#
loop_
_entity.id
_entity.type
_entity.pdbx_description
1 polymer ?
#
loop_
_entity_poly.entity_id
_entity_poly.type
_entity_poly.pdbx_seq_one_letter_code
_entity_poly.pdbx_strand_id
1 'polypeptide(L)'
;MYLVVSYDIHDDKRRNRIHKVLKNFGERIQFSVFECDLTKEQLLRMQHALKRIIEEEDQDSVRFYHLCDSCQRKIDRIGGIIPRDGGPVVL
;
A
#
# COMPACT_ATOMS: atom_id res chain seq x y z
N MET A 1 -4.87 -11.86 -1.55
CA MET A 1 -3.42 -11.56 -1.72
C MET A 1 -3.03 -10.46 -0.77
N TYR A 2 -1.95 -10.66 -0.05
CA TYR A 2 -1.43 -9.66 0.87
C TYR A 2 -0.30 -8.87 0.20
N LEU A 3 -0.40 -7.55 0.24
CA LEU A 3 0.56 -6.68 -0.42
C LEU A 3 1.02 -5.57 0.51
N VAL A 4 2.27 -5.20 0.35
CA VAL A 4 2.78 -3.93 0.86
C VAL A 4 2.89 -2.99 -0.34
N VAL A 5 2.26 -1.84 -0.23
CA VAL A 5 2.27 -0.82 -1.28
C VAL A 5 3.07 0.37 -0.77
N SER A 6 4.15 0.69 -1.47
CA SER A 6 5.02 1.81 -1.13
C SER A 6 5.01 2.80 -2.28
N TYR A 7 4.90 4.08 -1.99
CA TYR A 7 4.89 5.08 -3.04
C TYR A 7 5.83 6.24 -2.72
N ASP A 8 6.35 6.82 -3.80
CA ASP A 8 7.19 8.00 -3.76
C ASP A 8 6.64 8.99 -4.80
N ILE A 9 5.95 10.01 -4.33
CA ILE A 9 5.23 10.96 -5.17
C ILE A 9 5.72 12.37 -4.83
N HIS A 10 6.21 13.08 -5.84
CA HIS A 10 6.89 14.34 -5.62
C HIS A 10 5.98 15.54 -5.46
N ASP A 11 4.77 15.49 -6.03
CA ASP A 11 3.80 16.57 -5.91
C ASP A 11 2.82 16.31 -4.77
N ASP A 12 2.57 17.30 -3.92
CA ASP A 12 1.70 17.15 -2.76
C ASP A 12 0.27 16.79 -3.14
N LYS A 13 -0.27 17.41 -4.19
CA LYS A 13 -1.64 17.13 -4.63
C LYS A 13 -1.79 15.70 -5.14
N ARG A 14 -0.83 15.25 -5.96
CA ARG A 14 -0.84 13.88 -6.45
C ARG A 14 -0.64 12.89 -5.31
N ARG A 15 0.25 13.19 -4.37
CA ARG A 15 0.45 12.34 -3.19
C ARG A 15 -0.84 12.15 -2.41
N ASN A 16 -1.58 13.24 -2.19
CA ASN A 16 -2.86 13.17 -1.48
C ASN A 16 -3.89 12.33 -2.25
N ARG A 17 -3.91 12.44 -3.58
CA ARG A 17 -4.81 11.63 -4.40
C ARG A 17 -4.46 10.14 -4.33
N ILE A 18 -3.17 9.81 -4.38
CA ILE A 18 -2.69 8.43 -4.22
C ILE A 18 -3.12 7.89 -2.85
N HIS A 19 -2.91 8.67 -1.80
CA HIS A 19 -3.31 8.30 -0.44
C HIS A 19 -4.81 7.99 -0.37
N LYS A 20 -5.65 8.84 -0.96
CA LYS A 20 -7.11 8.64 -0.95
C LYS A 20 -7.50 7.35 -1.67
N VAL A 21 -6.87 7.06 -2.81
CA VAL A 21 -7.13 5.80 -3.51
C VAL A 21 -6.76 4.62 -2.63
N LEU A 22 -5.56 4.62 -2.08
CA LEU A 22 -5.06 3.48 -1.29
C LEU A 22 -5.89 3.26 -0.02
N LYS A 23 -6.45 4.30 0.57
CA LYS A 23 -7.33 4.15 1.74
C LYS A 23 -8.56 3.30 1.46
N ASN A 24 -9.00 3.22 0.22
CA ASN A 24 -10.13 2.37 -0.16
C ASN A 24 -9.75 0.89 -0.25
N PHE A 25 -8.46 0.57 -0.24
CA PHE A 25 -7.98 -0.78 -0.49
C PHE A 25 -7.17 -1.37 0.66
N GLY A 26 -6.73 -0.55 1.60
CA GLY A 26 -5.91 -1.07 2.70
C GLY A 26 -5.71 -0.07 3.82
N GLU A 27 -4.76 -0.37 4.69
CA GLU A 27 -4.43 0.42 5.87
C GLU A 27 -3.07 1.08 5.71
N ARG A 28 -3.00 2.38 6.00
CA ARG A 28 -1.72 3.07 6.09
C ARG A 28 -0.99 2.62 7.36
N ILE A 29 0.22 2.13 7.22
CA ILE A 29 1.03 1.66 8.35
C ILE A 29 2.24 2.55 8.61
N GLN A 30 2.71 3.25 7.60
CA GLN A 30 3.77 4.25 7.69
C GLN A 30 3.50 5.33 6.65
N PHE A 31 4.23 6.44 6.74
CA PHE A 31 4.14 7.46 5.71
C PHE A 31 4.51 6.85 4.36
N SER A 32 3.61 6.95 3.41
CA SER A 32 3.77 6.41 2.05
C SER A 32 3.84 4.88 1.98
N VAL A 33 3.35 4.16 3.00
CA VAL A 33 3.30 2.70 2.99
C VAL A 33 1.93 2.22 3.48
N PHE A 34 1.32 1.34 2.67
CA PHE A 34 0.05 0.71 2.98
C PHE A 34 0.21 -0.80 2.99
N GLU A 35 -0.58 -1.49 3.81
CA GLU A 35 -0.77 -2.93 3.72
C GLU A 35 -2.19 -3.20 3.27
N CYS A 36 -2.33 -4.10 2.30
CA CYS A 36 -3.60 -4.42 1.66
C CYS A 36 -3.79 -5.92 1.56
N ASP A 37 -5.00 -6.38 1.84
CA ASP A 37 -5.38 -7.77 1.59
C ASP A 37 -6.47 -7.75 0.51
N LEU A 38 -6.12 -8.13 -0.72
CA LEU A 38 -6.94 -7.89 -1.89
C LEU A 38 -7.21 -9.16 -2.68
N THR A 39 -8.37 -9.20 -3.32
CA THR A 39 -8.58 -10.11 -4.44
C THR A 39 -7.82 -9.60 -5.65
N LYS A 40 -7.63 -10.46 -6.65
CA LYS A 40 -6.98 -10.05 -7.90
C LYS A 40 -7.73 -8.91 -8.58
N GLU A 41 -9.05 -8.97 -8.55
CA GLU A 41 -9.90 -7.93 -9.14
C GLU A 41 -9.69 -6.58 -8.44
N GLN A 42 -9.63 -6.59 -7.11
CA GLN A 42 -9.38 -5.37 -6.35
C GLN A 42 -7.99 -4.80 -6.64
N LEU A 43 -6.99 -5.67 -6.76
CA LEU A 43 -5.63 -5.25 -7.12
C LEU A 43 -5.62 -4.54 -8.48
N LEU A 44 -6.29 -5.12 -9.47
CA LEU A 44 -6.35 -4.52 -10.80
C LEU A 44 -7.05 -3.16 -10.79
N ARG A 45 -8.14 -3.04 -10.04
CA ARG A 45 -8.83 -1.75 -9.89
C ARG A 45 -7.96 -0.71 -9.21
N MET A 46 -7.25 -1.11 -8.16
CA MET A 46 -6.32 -0.21 -7.47
C MET A 46 -5.22 0.26 -8.42
N GLN A 47 -4.58 -0.66 -9.13
CA GLN A 47 -3.51 -0.31 -10.06
C GLN A 47 -4.00 0.61 -11.17
N HIS A 48 -5.19 0.36 -11.70
CA HIS A 48 -5.79 1.21 -12.74
C HIS A 48 -6.00 2.63 -12.22
N ALA A 49 -6.54 2.77 -11.01
CA ALA A 49 -6.78 4.08 -10.42
C ALA A 49 -5.46 4.83 -10.18
N LEU A 50 -4.43 4.13 -9.70
CA LEU A 50 -3.12 4.75 -9.44
C LEU A 50 -2.43 5.20 -10.72
N LYS A 51 -2.50 4.39 -11.78
CA LYS A 51 -1.91 4.75 -13.09
C LYS A 51 -2.46 6.04 -13.64
N ARG A 52 -3.70 6.39 -13.32
CA ARG A 52 -4.33 7.61 -13.80
C ARG A 52 -3.82 8.86 -13.09
N ILE A 53 -3.14 8.70 -11.97
CA ILE A 53 -2.69 9.81 -11.13
C ILE A 53 -1.20 10.08 -11.28
N ILE A 54 -0.39 9.03 -11.35
CA ILE A 54 1.07 9.16 -11.32
C ILE A 54 1.59 9.90 -12.56
N GLU A 55 2.69 10.62 -12.37
CA GLU A 55 3.46 11.27 -13.43
C GLU A 55 4.86 10.67 -13.46
N GLU A 56 5.08 9.74 -14.38
CA GLU A 56 6.38 9.06 -14.47
C GLU A 56 7.50 10.03 -14.83
N GLU A 57 7.21 11.08 -15.58
CA GLU A 57 8.20 12.11 -15.94
C GLU A 57 8.71 12.87 -14.71
N ASP A 58 7.90 12.97 -13.65
CA ASP A 58 8.31 13.54 -12.38
C ASP A 58 8.91 12.50 -11.45
N GLN A 59 9.19 11.31 -11.96
CA GLN A 59 9.75 10.18 -11.20
C GLN A 59 8.83 9.69 -10.08
N ASP A 60 7.52 9.91 -10.21
CA ASP A 60 6.55 9.29 -9.32
C ASP A 60 6.65 7.77 -9.46
N SER A 61 6.54 7.07 -8.35
CA SER A 61 6.55 5.61 -8.39
C SER A 61 5.63 5.02 -7.33
N VAL A 62 5.09 3.84 -7.62
CA VAL A 62 4.36 3.01 -6.68
C VAL A 62 4.88 1.59 -6.83
N ARG A 63 5.22 0.97 -5.72
CA ARG A 63 5.71 -0.41 -5.69
C ARG A 63 4.74 -1.31 -4.97
N PHE A 64 4.59 -2.52 -5.48
CA PHE A 64 3.70 -3.54 -4.93
C PHE A 64 4.54 -4.75 -4.55
N TYR A 65 4.64 -5.04 -3.26
CA TYR A 65 5.37 -6.20 -2.77
C TYR A 65 4.36 -7.25 -2.33
N HIS A 66 4.32 -8.38 -3.04
CA HIS A 66 3.42 -9.47 -2.74
C HIS A 66 4.04 -10.38 -1.68
N LEU A 67 3.33 -10.63 -0.60
CA LEU A 67 3.77 -11.50 0.46
C LEU A 67 2.95 -12.79 0.46
N CYS A 68 3.63 -13.92 0.40
CA CYS A 68 2.95 -15.21 0.57
C CYS A 68 2.54 -15.39 2.04
N ASP A 69 1.72 -16.40 2.33
CA ASP A 69 1.22 -16.63 3.66
C ASP A 69 2.33 -16.75 4.71
N SER A 70 3.40 -17.48 4.39
CA SER A 70 4.48 -17.65 5.35
C SER A 70 5.28 -16.36 5.54
N CYS A 71 5.45 -15.57 4.50
CA CYS A 71 6.13 -14.28 4.61
C CYS A 71 5.29 -13.28 5.39
N GLN A 72 3.97 -13.27 5.16
CA GLN A 72 3.07 -12.42 5.92
C GLN A 72 3.15 -12.71 7.42
N ARG A 73 3.20 -13.97 7.80
CA ARG A 73 3.32 -14.36 9.20
C ARG A 73 4.65 -13.99 9.84
N LYS A 74 5.66 -13.65 9.03
CA LYS A 74 6.98 -13.24 9.51
C LYS A 74 7.15 -11.73 9.60
N ILE A 75 6.11 -10.95 9.33
CA ILE A 75 6.19 -9.50 9.50
C ILE A 75 6.30 -9.19 10.99
N ASP A 76 7.37 -8.53 11.36
CA ASP A 76 7.60 -8.04 12.71
C ASP A 76 7.53 -6.53 12.70
N ARG A 77 7.11 -5.95 13.81
CA ARG A 77 7.13 -4.49 13.94
C ARG A 77 7.50 -4.07 15.35
N ILE A 78 8.08 -2.91 15.43
CA ILE A 78 8.34 -2.22 16.70
C ILE A 78 7.63 -0.88 16.60
N GLY A 79 6.61 -0.67 17.43
CA GLY A 79 5.79 0.53 17.36
C GLY A 79 4.96 0.63 16.09
N GLY A 80 4.41 1.83 15.83
CA GLY A 80 3.65 2.10 14.62
C GLY A 80 2.19 1.67 14.68
N ILE A 81 1.58 1.55 13.51
CA ILE A 81 0.15 1.27 13.35
C ILE A 81 -0.08 -0.22 13.22
N ILE A 82 -1.10 -0.73 13.94
CA ILE A 82 -1.55 -2.12 13.81
C ILE A 82 -2.68 -2.14 12.78
N PRO A 83 -2.56 -2.95 11.71
CA PRO A 83 -3.66 -3.13 10.76
C PRO A 83 -4.89 -3.70 11.47
N ARG A 84 -6.08 -3.24 11.08
CA ARG A 84 -7.33 -3.60 11.76
C ARG A 84 -7.71 -5.07 11.62
N ASP A 85 -7.39 -5.70 10.52
CA ASP A 85 -7.88 -7.03 10.17
C ASP A 85 -6.95 -8.15 10.63
N GLY A 86 -6.52 -8.09 11.90
CA GLY A 86 -5.68 -9.14 12.43
C GLY A 86 -4.30 -9.19 11.78
N GLY A 87 -3.74 -8.03 11.53
CA GLY A 87 -2.41 -7.93 10.95
C GLY A 87 -1.34 -8.59 11.81
N PRO A 88 -0.06 -8.41 11.45
CA PRO A 88 1.05 -9.12 12.10
C PRO A 88 1.06 -8.95 13.61
N VAL A 89 1.56 -9.97 14.28
CA VAL A 89 1.69 -9.94 15.73
C VAL A 89 2.71 -8.88 16.15
N VAL A 90 2.36 -8.12 17.17
CA VAL A 90 3.26 -7.12 17.75
C VAL A 90 4.31 -7.82 18.59
N LEU A 91 5.55 -7.49 18.38
CA LEU A 91 6.64 -8.00 19.18
C LEU A 91 7.06 -6.98 20.26
#